data_5904496ba7567fcc995d6d01f5018be8
#
_entry.id   5904496ba7567fcc995d6d01f5018be8
#
_cell.length_a   1.000
_cell.length_b   1.000
_cell.length_c   1.000
_cell.angle_alpha   90.00
_cell.angle_beta   90.00
_cell.angle_gamma   90.00
#
_symmetry.space_group_name_H-M   'P 1'
#
loop_
_entity.id
_entity.type
_entity.pdbx_description
1 polymer ?
#
loop_
_entity_poly.entity_id
_entity_poly.type
_entity_poly.pdbx_seq_one_letter_code
_entity_poly.pdbx_strand_id
1 'polypeptide(L)'
;MADDSPAAVGSPAVITAPVESQLALLGRGAVDLISRVDLAERLRTGRPLRVKAGFDPTAPDLHLGHTVLLTKLRQFQELGHHVIFLIGDFTGMIGDPTGKSATRPPLTREQVAANAETYRQQVFRVLDASRTEVAFNSTWFDQMSAADMIRLAGAHTVARMLERDDFSKRYRSEQPI
;
A
#
# COMPACT_ATOMS: atom_id res chain seq x y z
N MET A 1 12.06 8.73 -28.15
CA MET A 1 11.61 7.38 -27.80
C MET A 1 12.54 6.89 -26.71
N ALA A 2 12.18 7.07 -25.46
CA ALA A 2 12.91 6.50 -24.34
C ALA A 2 12.33 5.10 -24.10
N ASP A 3 13.19 4.10 -24.12
CA ASP A 3 12.87 2.70 -23.82
C ASP A 3 12.53 2.60 -22.32
N ASP A 4 11.25 2.51 -21.99
CA ASP A 4 10.71 2.37 -20.64
C ASP A 4 10.48 0.87 -20.32
N SER A 5 11.53 0.07 -20.59
CA SER A 5 11.52 -1.32 -20.15
C SER A 5 11.65 -1.38 -18.62
N PRO A 6 10.76 -2.10 -17.91
CA PRO A 6 10.87 -2.25 -16.47
C PRO A 6 12.21 -2.93 -16.15
N ALA A 7 12.99 -2.28 -15.28
CA ALA A 7 14.27 -2.79 -14.80
C ALA A 7 14.11 -4.25 -14.35
N ALA A 8 14.94 -5.12 -14.89
CA ALA A 8 14.94 -6.54 -14.58
C ALA A 8 15.10 -6.74 -13.07
N VAL A 9 14.07 -7.26 -12.44
CA VAL A 9 14.08 -7.67 -11.03
C VAL A 9 15.16 -8.73 -10.90
N GLY A 10 16.20 -8.44 -10.11
CA GLY A 10 17.30 -9.37 -9.84
C GLY A 10 16.79 -10.75 -9.42
N SER A 11 17.60 -11.77 -9.63
CA SER A 11 17.25 -13.17 -9.32
C SER A 11 16.54 -13.29 -7.97
N PRO A 12 15.46 -14.07 -7.87
CA PRO A 12 14.69 -14.17 -6.65
C PRO A 12 15.58 -14.62 -5.50
N ALA A 13 15.69 -13.80 -4.46
CA ALA A 13 16.41 -14.15 -3.25
C ALA A 13 15.76 -15.41 -2.65
N VAL A 14 16.59 -16.43 -2.40
CA VAL A 14 16.09 -17.66 -1.75
C VAL A 14 15.77 -17.32 -0.30
N ILE A 15 14.52 -17.51 0.10
CA ILE A 15 14.08 -17.33 1.48
C ILE A 15 14.59 -18.50 2.31
N THR A 16 15.56 -18.24 3.17
CA THR A 16 16.23 -19.28 3.99
C THR A 16 15.73 -19.31 5.44
N ALA A 17 15.09 -18.24 5.92
CA ALA A 17 14.61 -18.17 7.29
C ALA A 17 13.44 -19.13 7.54
N PRO A 18 13.43 -19.89 8.68
CA PRO A 18 12.31 -20.73 9.06
C PRO A 18 10.99 -19.93 9.16
N VAL A 19 9.87 -20.53 8.78
CA VAL A 19 8.55 -19.88 8.75
C VAL A 19 8.19 -19.27 10.11
N GLU A 20 8.44 -19.97 11.20
CA GLU A 20 8.13 -19.46 12.54
C GLU A 20 8.97 -18.23 12.91
N SER A 21 10.23 -18.19 12.50
CA SER A 21 11.08 -17.01 12.70
C SER A 21 10.58 -15.82 11.87
N GLN A 22 10.14 -16.05 10.65
CA GLN A 22 9.52 -15.02 9.81
C GLN A 22 8.24 -14.49 10.45
N LEU A 23 7.35 -15.38 10.90
CA LEU A 23 6.10 -15.01 11.55
C LEU A 23 6.33 -14.24 12.86
N ALA A 24 7.35 -14.61 13.63
CA ALA A 24 7.71 -13.89 14.85
C ALA A 24 8.17 -12.46 14.56
N LEU A 25 9.05 -12.28 13.55
CA LEU A 25 9.52 -10.96 13.14
C LEU A 25 8.37 -10.09 12.57
N LEU A 26 7.58 -10.66 11.65
CA LEU A 26 6.50 -9.95 10.97
C LEU A 26 5.33 -9.62 11.91
N GLY A 27 5.07 -10.46 12.91
CA GLY A 27 4.05 -10.21 13.92
C GLY A 27 4.45 -9.19 14.98
N ARG A 28 5.75 -8.93 15.15
CA ARG A 28 6.22 -7.98 16.18
C ARG A 28 5.75 -6.56 15.87
N GLY A 29 5.03 -5.94 16.80
CA GLY A 29 4.49 -4.59 16.68
C GLY A 29 3.25 -4.48 15.78
N ALA A 30 2.69 -5.61 15.32
CA ALA A 30 1.37 -5.63 14.70
C ALA A 30 0.30 -5.74 15.80
N VAL A 31 -0.78 -4.97 15.66
CA VAL A 31 -1.96 -5.08 16.53
C VAL A 31 -2.77 -6.30 16.10
N ASP A 32 -2.97 -6.42 14.80
CA ASP A 32 -3.71 -7.54 14.19
C ASP A 32 -2.90 -8.16 13.04
N LEU A 33 -3.05 -9.46 12.86
CA LEU A 33 -2.53 -10.21 11.72
C LEU A 33 -3.65 -11.08 11.16
N ILE A 34 -4.25 -10.63 10.06
CA ILE A 34 -5.45 -11.21 9.44
C ILE A 34 -5.10 -11.86 8.10
N SER A 35 -4.94 -13.20 8.01
CA SER A 35 -4.85 -14.11 9.16
C SER A 35 -3.41 -14.63 9.29
N ARG A 36 -3.02 -15.01 10.50
CA ARG A 36 -1.71 -15.63 10.75
C ARG A 36 -1.57 -16.96 9.99
N VAL A 37 -2.68 -17.70 9.86
CA VAL A 37 -2.70 -18.99 9.17
C VAL A 37 -2.39 -18.80 7.69
N ASP A 38 -3.09 -17.88 7.02
CA ASP A 38 -2.87 -17.60 5.59
C ASP A 38 -1.45 -17.10 5.31
N LEU A 39 -0.91 -16.24 6.18
CA LEU A 39 0.48 -15.79 6.03
C LEU A 39 1.45 -16.97 6.18
N ALA A 40 1.24 -17.83 7.18
CA ALA A 40 2.08 -19.01 7.38
C ALA A 40 2.06 -19.94 6.15
N GLU A 41 0.89 -20.18 5.58
CA GLU A 41 0.74 -21.01 4.37
C GLU A 41 1.50 -20.41 3.19
N ARG A 42 1.36 -19.12 2.96
CA ARG A 42 2.10 -18.42 1.90
C ARG A 42 3.62 -18.50 2.11
N LEU A 43 4.10 -18.30 3.34
CA LEU A 43 5.53 -18.41 3.67
C LEU A 43 6.08 -19.82 3.48
N ARG A 44 5.27 -20.87 3.77
CA ARG A 44 5.64 -22.28 3.56
C ARG A 44 5.91 -22.62 2.08
N THR A 45 5.37 -21.83 1.15
CA THR A 45 5.66 -22.04 -0.28
C THR A 45 7.12 -21.80 -0.64
N GLY A 46 7.88 -21.11 0.22
CA GLY A 46 9.27 -20.69 -0.04
C GLY A 46 9.43 -19.64 -1.13
N ARG A 47 8.31 -19.17 -1.72
CA ARG A 47 8.33 -18.14 -2.77
C ARG A 47 8.34 -16.76 -2.15
N PRO A 48 9.10 -15.80 -2.71
CA PRO A 48 9.01 -14.41 -2.31
C PRO A 48 7.58 -13.88 -2.44
N LEU A 49 7.08 -13.27 -1.37
CA LEU A 49 5.79 -12.59 -1.40
C LEU A 49 5.94 -11.21 -2.06
N ARG A 50 4.92 -10.77 -2.77
CA ARG A 50 4.75 -9.37 -3.17
C ARG A 50 3.92 -8.67 -2.08
N VAL A 51 4.55 -7.76 -1.37
CA VAL A 51 3.97 -7.07 -0.21
C VAL A 51 3.78 -5.60 -0.53
N LYS A 52 2.54 -5.14 -0.55
CA LYS A 52 2.24 -3.75 -0.88
C LYS A 52 1.75 -2.95 0.31
N ALA A 53 2.09 -1.66 0.34
CA ALA A 53 1.40 -0.66 1.13
C ALA A 53 1.18 0.59 0.30
N GLY A 54 -0.01 1.20 0.45
CA GLY A 54 -0.40 2.42 -0.24
C GLY A 54 -0.18 3.65 0.62
N PHE A 55 0.27 4.73 -0.03
CA PHE A 55 0.51 6.03 0.58
C PHE A 55 -0.08 7.11 -0.33
N ASP A 56 -1.05 7.85 0.15
CA ASP A 56 -1.59 9.00 -0.56
C ASP A 56 -0.68 10.22 -0.30
N PRO A 57 -0.15 10.87 -1.35
CA PRO A 57 0.80 11.97 -1.21
C PRO A 57 0.08 13.28 -0.86
N THR A 58 -0.58 13.29 0.30
CA THR A 58 -1.42 14.41 0.77
C THR A 58 -0.62 15.56 1.40
N ALA A 59 0.69 15.39 1.57
CA ALA A 59 1.64 16.37 2.07
C ALA A 59 2.98 16.20 1.34
N PRO A 60 3.84 17.23 1.29
CA PRO A 60 5.12 17.15 0.58
C PRO A 60 6.09 16.10 1.12
N ASP A 61 6.03 15.81 2.41
CA ASP A 61 7.04 14.98 3.08
C ASP A 61 6.43 13.79 3.81
N LEU A 62 7.19 12.68 3.82
CA LEU A 62 6.96 11.59 4.75
C LEU A 62 7.32 12.06 6.18
N HIS A 63 6.52 11.68 7.15
CA HIS A 63 6.77 11.97 8.57
C HIS A 63 7.02 10.69 9.37
N LEU A 64 7.42 10.80 10.64
CA LEU A 64 7.75 9.66 11.49
C LEU A 64 6.63 8.62 11.60
N GLY A 65 5.35 9.02 11.47
CA GLY A 65 4.23 8.07 11.43
C GLY A 65 4.34 7.08 10.27
N HIS A 66 4.81 7.52 9.12
CA HIS A 66 5.02 6.64 7.96
C HIS A 66 6.15 5.63 8.19
N THR A 67 7.17 5.96 9.00
CA THR A 67 8.31 5.08 9.24
C THR A 67 7.90 3.78 9.95
N VAL A 68 6.80 3.78 10.70
CA VAL A 68 6.25 2.57 11.33
C VAL A 68 5.92 1.52 10.27
N LEU A 69 5.15 1.92 9.24
CA LEU A 69 4.78 1.04 8.15
C LEU A 69 5.98 0.74 7.22
N LEU A 70 6.81 1.74 6.93
CA LEU A 70 8.03 1.53 6.12
C LEU A 70 9.00 0.55 6.78
N THR A 71 9.16 0.61 8.11
CA THR A 71 9.97 -0.36 8.85
C THR A 71 9.39 -1.77 8.74
N LYS A 72 8.06 -1.90 8.77
CA LYS A 72 7.41 -3.19 8.54
C LYS A 72 7.69 -3.73 7.14
N LEU A 73 7.60 -2.89 6.11
CA LEU A 73 7.95 -3.27 4.73
C LEU A 73 9.43 -3.67 4.62
N ARG A 74 10.33 -2.95 5.29
CA ARG A 74 11.75 -3.29 5.35
C ARG A 74 11.98 -4.67 5.98
N GLN A 75 11.25 -5.05 7.02
CA GLN A 75 11.33 -6.40 7.59
C GLN A 75 10.99 -7.49 6.57
N PHE A 76 10.01 -7.24 5.69
CA PHE A 76 9.74 -8.15 4.57
C PHE A 76 10.91 -8.20 3.57
N GLN A 77 11.54 -7.07 3.26
CA GLN A 77 12.72 -7.06 2.37
C GLN A 77 13.90 -7.84 2.98
N GLU A 78 14.16 -7.66 4.27
CA GLU A 78 15.22 -8.36 5.00
C GLU A 78 15.03 -9.89 4.96
N LEU A 79 13.78 -10.34 4.91
CA LEU A 79 13.43 -11.76 4.74
C LEU A 79 13.46 -12.23 3.28
N GLY A 80 13.75 -11.37 2.31
CA GLY A 80 13.83 -11.73 0.90
C GLY A 80 12.53 -11.56 0.10
N HIS A 81 11.51 -10.92 0.67
CA HIS A 81 10.27 -10.61 -0.03
C HIS A 81 10.39 -9.34 -0.87
N HIS A 82 9.51 -9.21 -1.86
CA HIS A 82 9.45 -8.06 -2.77
C HIS A 82 8.44 -7.03 -2.25
N VAL A 83 8.88 -5.79 -2.09
CA VAL A 83 8.03 -4.70 -1.61
C VAL A 83 7.52 -3.86 -2.77
N ILE A 84 6.24 -3.54 -2.73
CA ILE A 84 5.58 -2.59 -3.63
C ILE A 84 5.17 -1.36 -2.81
N PHE A 85 5.88 -0.26 -3.04
CA PHE A 85 5.51 1.04 -2.51
C PHE A 85 4.52 1.69 -3.46
N LEU A 86 3.24 1.64 -3.10
CA LEU A 86 2.16 2.14 -3.94
C LEU A 86 1.87 3.60 -3.60
N ILE A 87 2.04 4.48 -4.56
CA ILE A 87 1.67 5.89 -4.45
C ILE A 87 0.23 6.06 -4.93
N GLY A 88 -0.63 6.59 -4.06
CA GLY A 88 -2.03 6.89 -4.34
C GLY A 88 -2.18 8.25 -5.01
N ASP A 89 -1.59 8.44 -6.19
CA ASP A 89 -1.64 9.70 -6.92
C ASP A 89 -3.05 10.01 -7.48
N PHE A 90 -3.82 8.99 -7.84
CA PHE A 90 -5.23 9.16 -8.20
C PHE A 90 -6.10 9.37 -6.96
N THR A 91 -5.96 8.52 -5.94
CA THR A 91 -6.79 8.59 -4.72
C THR A 91 -6.49 9.82 -3.88
N GLY A 92 -5.27 10.32 -3.91
CA GLY A 92 -4.89 11.56 -3.23
C GLY A 92 -5.62 12.81 -3.75
N MET A 93 -6.10 12.80 -5.01
CA MET A 93 -6.93 13.88 -5.56
C MET A 93 -8.39 13.80 -5.08
N ILE A 94 -8.89 12.62 -4.74
CA ILE A 94 -10.27 12.42 -4.27
C ILE A 94 -10.41 12.92 -2.82
N GLY A 95 -9.34 12.84 -2.05
CA GLY A 95 -9.34 13.08 -0.62
C GLY A 95 -9.75 11.84 0.17
N ASP A 96 -9.37 11.83 1.44
CA ASP A 96 -9.72 10.75 2.36
C ASP A 96 -10.98 11.13 3.15
N PRO A 97 -12.14 10.53 2.87
CA PRO A 97 -13.36 10.79 3.62
C PRO A 97 -13.27 10.29 5.06
N THR A 98 -12.30 9.42 5.40
CA THR A 98 -12.07 8.94 6.77
C THR A 98 -11.25 9.92 7.60
N GLY A 99 -10.65 10.92 6.98
CA GLY A 99 -9.85 11.94 7.65
C GLY A 99 -10.69 12.78 8.62
N LYS A 100 -10.22 12.90 9.85
CA LYS A 100 -10.86 13.68 10.92
C LYS A 100 -10.91 15.18 10.67
N SER A 101 -10.40 15.68 9.55
CA SER A 101 -10.47 17.08 9.18
C SER A 101 -11.29 17.25 7.90
N ALA A 102 -12.53 17.70 8.07
CA ALA A 102 -13.44 18.13 7.01
C ALA A 102 -12.90 19.33 6.15
N THR A 103 -11.64 19.68 6.29
CA THR A 103 -11.08 20.94 5.79
C THR A 103 -9.86 20.80 4.88
N ARG A 104 -9.48 19.58 4.45
CA ARG A 104 -8.43 19.47 3.43
C ARG A 104 -9.03 19.67 2.05
N PRO A 105 -8.71 20.78 1.36
CA PRO A 105 -9.11 20.95 -0.02
C PRO A 105 -8.48 19.82 -0.86
N PRO A 106 -9.19 19.31 -1.87
CA PRO A 106 -8.63 18.34 -2.82
C PRO A 106 -7.35 18.94 -3.43
N LEU A 107 -6.31 18.13 -3.51
CA LEU A 107 -5.07 18.54 -4.15
C LEU A 107 -5.24 18.54 -5.67
N THR A 108 -4.55 19.45 -6.35
CA THR A 108 -4.48 19.40 -7.82
C THR A 108 -3.58 18.25 -8.27
N ARG A 109 -3.71 17.83 -9.53
CA ARG A 109 -2.86 16.77 -10.11
C ARG A 109 -1.37 17.14 -10.03
N GLU A 110 -1.03 18.40 -10.23
CA GLU A 110 0.34 18.91 -10.17
C GLU A 110 0.90 18.85 -8.75
N GLN A 111 0.09 19.20 -7.75
CA GLN A 111 0.48 19.11 -6.34
C GLN A 111 0.71 17.65 -5.93
N VAL A 112 -0.19 16.76 -6.33
CA VAL A 112 -0.06 15.32 -6.06
C VAL A 112 1.19 14.76 -6.72
N ALA A 113 1.46 15.12 -7.98
CA ALA A 113 2.65 14.67 -8.70
C ALA A 113 3.95 15.16 -8.03
N ALA A 114 4.00 16.42 -7.60
CA ALA A 114 5.16 16.97 -6.88
C ALA A 114 5.39 16.23 -5.55
N ASN A 115 4.35 16.01 -4.76
CA ASN A 115 4.43 15.28 -3.51
C ASN A 115 4.82 13.81 -3.72
N ALA A 116 4.30 13.17 -4.77
CA ALA A 116 4.61 11.79 -5.12
C ALA A 116 6.11 11.61 -5.43
N GLU A 117 6.71 12.57 -6.14
CA GLU A 117 8.15 12.54 -6.41
C GLU A 117 8.98 12.67 -5.13
N THR A 118 8.57 13.54 -4.21
CA THR A 118 9.22 13.66 -2.90
C THR A 118 9.13 12.36 -2.10
N TYR A 119 7.97 11.71 -2.08
CA TYR A 119 7.77 10.41 -1.44
C TYR A 119 8.69 9.35 -2.05
N ARG A 120 8.77 9.30 -3.38
CA ARG A 120 9.64 8.37 -4.11
C ARG A 120 11.12 8.53 -3.71
N GLN A 121 11.58 9.76 -3.54
CA GLN A 121 12.96 10.04 -3.12
C GLN A 121 13.20 9.70 -1.65
N GLN A 122 12.23 9.98 -0.78
CA GLN A 122 12.38 9.82 0.66
C GLN A 122 12.25 8.36 1.11
N VAL A 123 11.42 7.57 0.46
CA VAL A 123 11.16 6.15 0.83
C VAL A 123 12.46 5.33 0.81
N PHE A 124 13.38 5.62 -0.09
CA PHE A 124 14.65 4.91 -0.21
C PHE A 124 15.68 5.24 0.88
N ARG A 125 15.34 6.13 1.80
CA ARG A 125 16.09 6.28 3.06
C ARG A 125 15.82 5.14 4.04
N VAL A 126 14.71 4.43 3.85
CA VAL A 126 14.28 3.33 4.72
C VAL A 126 14.28 1.99 3.97
N LEU A 127 13.78 1.98 2.73
CA LEU A 127 13.67 0.78 1.91
C LEU A 127 14.87 0.66 0.96
N ASP A 128 15.24 -0.58 0.65
CA ASP A 128 16.21 -0.90 -0.39
C ASP A 128 15.57 -0.69 -1.78
N ALA A 129 16.13 0.24 -2.56
CA ALA A 129 15.65 0.57 -3.89
C ALA A 129 15.67 -0.62 -4.87
N SER A 130 16.67 -1.52 -4.74
CA SER A 130 16.81 -2.69 -5.62
C SER A 130 15.73 -3.77 -5.37
N ARG A 131 15.01 -3.68 -4.24
CA ARG A 131 13.98 -4.62 -3.80
C ARG A 131 12.61 -3.96 -3.64
N THR A 132 12.46 -2.73 -4.13
CA THR A 132 11.22 -1.97 -4.04
C THR A 132 10.74 -1.60 -5.43
N GLU A 133 9.55 -2.06 -5.75
CA GLU A 133 8.77 -1.55 -6.89
C GLU A 133 8.02 -0.29 -6.44
N VAL A 134 8.18 0.82 -7.13
CA VAL A 134 7.33 2.00 -6.95
C VAL A 134 6.21 1.93 -8.00
N ALA A 135 4.98 1.90 -7.52
CA ALA A 135 3.79 1.83 -8.36
C ALA A 135 2.87 3.03 -8.11
N PHE A 136 2.11 3.42 -9.12
CA PHE A 136 1.16 4.53 -9.07
C PHE A 136 -0.24 4.01 -9.39
N ASN A 137 -1.23 4.38 -8.58
CA ASN A 137 -2.58 3.88 -8.82
C ASN A 137 -3.30 4.56 -9.99
N SER A 138 -2.84 5.72 -10.45
CA SER A 138 -3.29 6.33 -11.71
C SER A 138 -3.11 5.41 -12.92
N THR A 139 -2.12 4.53 -12.94
CA THR A 139 -1.86 3.60 -14.04
C THR A 139 -3.07 2.75 -14.42
N TRP A 140 -3.93 2.44 -13.49
CA TRP A 140 -5.17 1.71 -13.78
C TRP A 140 -6.42 2.56 -13.61
N PHE A 141 -6.47 3.49 -12.65
CA PHE A 141 -7.66 4.30 -12.43
C PHE A 141 -7.93 5.30 -13.56
N ASP A 142 -6.90 5.92 -14.14
CA ASP A 142 -7.06 6.86 -15.27
C ASP A 142 -7.62 6.17 -16.53
N GLN A 143 -7.51 4.85 -16.61
CA GLN A 143 -8.00 4.05 -17.76
C GLN A 143 -9.38 3.43 -17.49
N MET A 144 -9.88 3.47 -16.25
CA MET A 144 -11.15 2.84 -15.89
C MET A 144 -12.33 3.70 -16.38
N SER A 145 -13.24 3.05 -17.08
CA SER A 145 -14.53 3.65 -17.41
C SER A 145 -15.50 3.62 -16.23
N ALA A 146 -16.57 4.40 -16.29
CA ALA A 146 -17.66 4.34 -15.31
C ALA A 146 -18.26 2.92 -15.18
N ALA A 147 -18.34 2.18 -16.30
CA ALA A 147 -18.80 0.79 -16.29
C ALA A 147 -17.83 -0.13 -15.52
N ASP A 148 -16.53 0.10 -15.60
CA ASP A 148 -15.54 -0.68 -14.88
C ASP A 148 -15.60 -0.40 -13.36
N MET A 149 -15.84 0.87 -12.98
CA MET A 149 -16.06 1.23 -11.59
C MET A 149 -17.31 0.55 -11.01
N ILE A 150 -18.41 0.49 -11.76
CA ILE A 150 -19.63 -0.19 -11.34
C ILE A 150 -19.38 -1.70 -11.19
N ARG A 151 -18.65 -2.32 -12.15
CA ARG A 151 -18.27 -3.74 -12.05
C ARG A 151 -17.39 -4.01 -10.83
N LEU A 152 -16.42 -3.14 -10.57
CA LEU A 152 -15.55 -3.26 -9.40
C LEU A 152 -16.34 -3.13 -8.09
N ALA A 153 -17.23 -2.14 -8.00
CA ALA A 153 -18.11 -1.98 -6.84
C ALA A 153 -19.03 -3.19 -6.63
N GLY A 154 -19.55 -3.77 -7.71
CA GLY A 154 -20.40 -4.97 -7.67
C GLY A 154 -19.67 -6.24 -7.24
N ALA A 155 -18.34 -6.27 -7.27
CA ALA A 155 -17.53 -7.41 -6.78
C ALA A 155 -17.42 -7.44 -5.25
N HIS A 156 -17.87 -6.40 -4.56
CA HIS A 156 -17.78 -6.29 -3.10
C HIS A 156 -19.16 -5.98 -2.50
N THR A 157 -19.53 -6.66 -1.42
CA THR A 157 -20.84 -6.44 -0.80
C THR A 157 -20.77 -5.33 0.24
N VAL A 158 -21.89 -4.62 0.46
CA VAL A 158 -22.03 -3.63 1.55
C VAL A 158 -21.74 -4.27 2.90
N ALA A 159 -22.18 -5.52 3.13
CA ALA A 159 -21.90 -6.26 4.35
C ALA A 159 -20.40 -6.36 4.62
N ARG A 160 -19.61 -6.70 3.59
CA ARG A 160 -18.14 -6.77 3.69
C ARG A 160 -17.50 -5.41 3.93
N MET A 161 -18.03 -4.35 3.34
CA MET A 161 -17.55 -2.99 3.63
C MET A 161 -17.75 -2.64 5.11
N LEU A 162 -18.89 -2.99 5.68
CA LEU A 162 -19.23 -2.69 7.07
C LEU A 162 -18.48 -3.55 8.11
N GLU A 163 -17.74 -4.57 7.69
CA GLU A 163 -16.80 -5.29 8.56
C GLU A 163 -15.60 -4.42 8.98
N ARG A 164 -15.28 -3.38 8.21
CA ARG A 164 -14.25 -2.42 8.58
C ARG A 164 -14.81 -1.44 9.61
N ASP A 165 -14.07 -1.25 10.68
CA ASP A 165 -14.45 -0.38 11.82
C ASP A 165 -14.80 1.04 11.42
N ASP A 166 -14.00 1.64 10.51
CA ASP A 166 -14.21 3.00 10.03
C ASP A 166 -15.53 3.15 9.27
N PHE A 167 -15.83 2.23 8.35
CA PHE A 167 -17.09 2.24 7.61
C PHE A 167 -18.28 1.90 8.52
N SER A 168 -18.14 0.95 9.43
CA SER A 168 -19.18 0.61 10.40
C SER A 168 -19.54 1.79 11.31
N LYS A 169 -18.55 2.54 11.79
CA LYS A 169 -18.76 3.74 12.60
C LYS A 169 -19.49 4.83 11.82
N ARG A 170 -19.09 5.08 10.58
CA ARG A 170 -19.72 6.08 9.70
C ARG A 170 -21.16 5.71 9.38
N TYR A 171 -21.40 4.46 9.03
CA TYR A 171 -22.74 3.94 8.79
C TYR A 171 -23.67 4.17 10.00
N ARG A 172 -23.21 3.81 11.21
CA ARG A 172 -24.00 4.01 12.44
C ARG A 172 -24.22 5.48 12.80
N SER A 173 -23.38 6.36 12.33
CA SER A 173 -23.46 7.81 12.55
C SER A 173 -24.10 8.54 11.37
N GLU A 174 -24.71 7.80 10.42
CA GLU A 174 -25.39 8.34 9.22
C GLU A 174 -24.49 9.26 8.38
N GLN A 175 -23.17 8.98 8.39
CA GLN A 175 -22.19 9.71 7.59
C GLN A 175 -21.96 8.99 6.25
N PRO A 176 -21.60 9.71 5.18
CA PRO A 176 -21.24 9.11 3.90
C PRO A 176 -20.10 8.09 4.07
N ILE A 177 -20.20 6.98 3.36
CA ILE A 177 -19.22 5.87 3.38
C ILE A 177 -18.27 6.03 2.19
#